data_f1ce7a862e21c3a04688f56a92431c1f
#
_entry.id   f1ce7a862e21c3a04688f56a92431c1f
#
_cell.length_a   1.000
_cell.length_b   1.000
_cell.length_c   1.000
_cell.angle_alpha   90.00
_cell.angle_beta   90.00
_cell.angle_gamma   90.00
#
_symmetry.space_group_name_H-M   'P 1'
#
loop_
_entity.id
_entity.type
_entity.pdbx_description
1 polymer ?
#
loop_
_entity_poly.entity_id
_entity_poly.type
_entity_poly.pdbx_seq_one_letter_code
_entity_poly.pdbx_strand_id
1 'polypeptide(L)'
;LSAMTVWRVLKKHQVKAVVKRRKKSDYIRYSKEIPGERVQLDVMKVRNGVYQFTAIDDCTRLRTIRIYPNKKAESTIHFLGEILNTFPFPVQRIQTDWGTEFFNYDFQYELHDHFIKFRPIKPRTPHLNGKLKGLSRPIRQSFGIL
;
A
#
# COMPACT_ATOMS: atom_id res chain seq x y z
N LEU A 1 31.00 15.04 22.56
CA LEU A 1 30.26 16.17 22.03
C LEU A 1 28.88 15.73 21.58
N SER A 2 27.82 16.47 21.97
CA SER A 2 26.49 16.17 21.51
C SER A 2 26.30 16.59 20.04
N ALA A 3 25.41 15.91 19.31
CA ALA A 3 25.07 16.25 17.92
C ALA A 3 24.60 17.72 17.79
N MET A 4 23.91 18.25 18.81
CA MET A 4 23.46 19.64 18.85
C MET A 4 24.64 20.63 18.95
N THR A 5 25.69 20.29 19.72
CA THR A 5 26.89 21.12 19.82
C THR A 5 27.62 21.18 18.48
N VAL A 6 27.81 20.04 17.83
CA VAL A 6 28.41 19.96 16.49
C VAL A 6 27.61 20.79 15.49
N TRP A 7 26.27 20.66 15.48
CA TRP A 7 25.41 21.43 14.61
C TRP A 7 25.54 22.97 14.82
N ARG A 8 25.60 23.42 16.09
CA ARG A 8 25.79 24.85 16.43
C ARG A 8 27.12 25.39 15.88
N VAL A 9 28.20 24.63 16.03
CA VAL A 9 29.52 24.99 15.53
C VAL A 9 29.51 25.08 14.01
N LEU A 10 28.99 24.08 13.32
CA LEU A 10 28.87 24.06 11.86
C LEU A 10 28.03 25.23 11.35
N LYS A 11 26.93 25.56 12.03
CA LYS A 11 26.09 26.71 11.70
C LYS A 11 26.82 28.05 11.92
N LYS A 12 27.57 28.21 13.04
CA LYS A 12 28.35 29.41 13.35
C LYS A 12 29.41 29.67 12.28
N HIS A 13 30.05 28.61 11.78
CA HIS A 13 31.07 28.69 10.74
C HIS A 13 30.52 28.61 9.32
N GLN A 14 29.20 28.68 9.13
CA GLN A 14 28.53 28.68 7.81
C GLN A 14 28.91 27.48 6.92
N VAL A 15 29.28 26.35 7.53
CA VAL A 15 29.66 25.14 6.81
C VAL A 15 28.43 24.62 6.08
N LYS A 16 28.48 24.51 4.75
CA LYS A 16 27.38 24.02 3.93
C LYS A 16 27.20 22.52 4.12
N ALA A 17 25.95 22.07 4.23
CA ALA A 17 25.66 20.65 4.29
C ALA A 17 26.10 19.93 2.99
N VAL A 18 26.83 18.84 3.13
CA VAL A 18 27.28 18.02 2.00
C VAL A 18 26.09 17.36 1.27
N VAL A 19 25.02 17.02 2.03
CA VAL A 19 23.81 16.43 1.47
C VAL A 19 22.66 17.42 1.60
N LYS A 20 22.12 17.89 0.48
CA LYS A 20 20.90 18.70 0.45
C LYS A 20 19.71 17.83 0.82
N ARG A 21 18.91 18.24 1.82
CA ARG A 21 17.61 17.59 2.08
C ARG A 21 16.72 17.77 0.86
N ARG A 22 16.12 16.69 0.37
CA ARG A 22 15.12 16.76 -0.70
C ARG A 22 13.96 17.64 -0.25
N LYS A 23 13.56 18.59 -1.09
CA LYS A 23 12.35 19.41 -0.86
C LYS A 23 11.11 18.56 -1.18
N LYS A 24 9.94 18.94 -0.65
CA LYS A 24 8.66 18.29 -1.01
C LYS A 24 8.39 18.31 -2.53
N SER A 25 8.82 19.36 -3.23
CA SER A 25 8.75 19.49 -4.68
C SER A 25 9.56 18.45 -5.46
N ASP A 26 10.58 17.86 -4.82
CA ASP A 26 11.43 16.86 -5.47
C ASP A 26 10.81 15.45 -5.45
N TYR A 27 9.66 15.29 -4.79
CA TYR A 27 8.91 14.04 -4.77
C TYR A 27 7.97 13.98 -5.97
N ILE A 28 8.38 13.27 -6.99
CA ILE A 28 7.52 12.97 -8.14
C ILE A 28 6.33 12.13 -7.64
N ARG A 29 5.11 12.61 -7.86
CA ARG A 29 3.91 11.80 -7.62
C ARG A 29 3.92 10.64 -8.61
N TYR A 30 4.18 9.46 -8.08
CA TYR A 30 4.18 8.24 -8.87
C TYR A 30 2.75 7.75 -9.03
N SER A 31 2.13 8.07 -10.16
CA SER A 31 0.79 7.65 -10.54
C SER A 31 0.86 6.94 -11.88
N LYS A 32 0.00 5.92 -12.07
CA LYS A 32 -0.16 5.28 -13.38
C LYS A 32 -1.16 6.07 -14.21
N GLU A 33 -1.02 6.01 -15.52
CA GLU A 33 -1.88 6.75 -16.46
C GLU A 33 -3.08 5.92 -16.89
N ILE A 34 -2.96 4.59 -16.85
CA ILE A 34 -3.99 3.65 -17.29
C ILE A 34 -4.70 3.05 -16.08
N PRO A 35 -6.05 3.12 -16.00
CA PRO A 35 -6.84 2.42 -14.99
C PRO A 35 -6.56 0.91 -14.99
N GLY A 36 -6.41 0.32 -13.80
CA GLY A 36 -6.12 -1.11 -13.64
C GLY A 36 -4.69 -1.54 -13.96
N GLU A 37 -3.84 -0.66 -14.52
CA GLU A 37 -2.44 -1.00 -14.78
C GLU A 37 -1.71 -1.46 -13.50
N ARG A 38 -2.10 -0.87 -12.35
CA ARG A 38 -1.56 -1.26 -11.04
C ARG A 38 -2.56 -1.01 -9.94
N VAL A 39 -3.00 -2.08 -9.32
CA VAL A 39 -3.82 -2.07 -8.10
C VAL A 39 -2.94 -2.45 -6.91
N GLN A 40 -2.95 -1.63 -5.88
CA GLN A 40 -2.22 -1.89 -4.64
C GLN A 40 -3.17 -2.56 -3.64
N LEU A 41 -2.72 -3.67 -3.05
CA LEU A 41 -3.43 -4.38 -1.98
C LEU A 41 -2.68 -4.24 -0.66
N ASP A 42 -3.44 -4.10 0.42
CA ASP A 42 -2.94 -4.05 1.78
C ASP A 42 -3.91 -4.75 2.73
N VAL A 43 -3.38 -5.42 3.75
CA VAL A 43 -4.15 -6.08 4.80
C VAL A 43 -3.75 -5.52 6.15
N MET A 44 -4.71 -4.95 6.86
CA MET A 44 -4.48 -4.40 8.19
C MET A 44 -5.30 -5.14 9.22
N LYS A 45 -4.66 -5.54 10.34
CA LYS A 45 -5.35 -6.04 11.51
C LYS A 45 -6.01 -4.88 12.26
N VAL A 46 -7.34 -4.88 12.32
CA VAL A 46 -8.11 -3.86 13.06
C VAL A 46 -8.21 -4.25 14.53
N ARG A 47 -8.53 -5.53 14.81
CA ARG A 47 -8.57 -6.16 16.12
C ARG A 47 -8.44 -7.67 15.98
N ASN A 48 -8.44 -8.40 17.09
CA ASN A 48 -8.40 -9.87 17.01
C ASN A 48 -9.63 -10.39 16.23
N GLY A 49 -9.37 -11.27 15.24
CA GLY A 49 -10.39 -11.82 14.38
C GLY A 49 -11.03 -10.82 13.41
N VAL A 50 -10.43 -9.64 13.20
CA VAL A 50 -10.96 -8.63 12.25
C VAL A 50 -9.82 -8.03 11.45
N TYR A 51 -9.81 -8.30 10.15
CA TYR A 51 -8.81 -7.85 9.20
C TYR A 51 -9.48 -7.02 8.10
N GLN A 52 -8.95 -5.85 7.87
CA GLN A 52 -9.38 -4.98 6.78
C GLN A 52 -8.48 -5.22 5.57
N PHE A 53 -9.09 -5.65 4.48
CA PHE A 53 -8.46 -5.74 3.17
C PHE A 53 -8.80 -4.47 2.38
N THR A 54 -7.81 -3.89 1.77
CA THR A 54 -7.95 -2.65 0.99
C THR A 54 -7.28 -2.82 -0.37
N ALA A 55 -7.99 -2.49 -1.43
CA ALA A 55 -7.44 -2.40 -2.78
C ALA A 55 -7.62 -0.98 -3.30
N ILE A 56 -6.60 -0.42 -3.94
CA ILE A 56 -6.62 0.92 -4.52
C ILE A 56 -6.00 0.89 -5.92
N ASP A 57 -6.75 1.33 -6.91
CA ASP A 57 -6.17 1.59 -8.23
C ASP A 57 -5.29 2.84 -8.21
N ASP A 58 -4.12 2.73 -8.81
CA ASP A 58 -3.11 3.79 -8.74
C ASP A 58 -3.41 4.98 -9.68
N CYS A 59 -4.18 4.76 -10.72
CA CYS A 59 -4.63 5.77 -11.67
C CYS A 59 -5.85 6.52 -11.15
N THR A 60 -6.97 5.82 -11.00
CA THR A 60 -8.28 6.40 -10.70
C THR A 60 -8.48 6.72 -9.23
N ARG A 61 -7.70 6.09 -8.34
CA ARG A 61 -7.89 6.11 -6.88
C ARG A 61 -9.15 5.39 -6.41
N LEU A 62 -9.82 4.69 -7.29
CA LEU A 62 -10.93 3.83 -6.92
C LEU A 62 -10.47 2.83 -5.87
N ARG A 63 -11.27 2.68 -4.83
CA ARG A 63 -10.90 1.89 -3.65
C ARG A 63 -12.01 0.93 -3.29
N THR A 64 -11.65 -0.32 -3.05
CA THR A 64 -12.51 -1.36 -2.48
C THR A 64 -11.98 -1.75 -1.11
N ILE A 65 -12.88 -1.88 -0.13
CA ILE A 65 -12.57 -2.31 1.23
C ILE A 65 -13.51 -3.43 1.61
N ARG A 66 -12.97 -4.48 2.26
CA ARG A 66 -13.74 -5.57 2.87
C ARG A 66 -13.15 -5.95 4.23
N ILE A 67 -13.99 -6.52 5.06
CA ILE A 67 -13.60 -7.01 6.39
C ILE A 67 -13.73 -8.52 6.40
N TYR A 68 -12.67 -9.18 6.89
CA TYR A 68 -12.62 -10.65 7.03
C TYR A 68 -12.22 -11.06 8.44
N PRO A 69 -12.62 -12.24 8.90
CA PRO A 69 -12.27 -12.75 10.22
C PRO A 69 -10.82 -13.21 10.32
N ASN A 70 -10.17 -13.42 9.19
CA ASN A 70 -8.79 -13.88 9.11
C ASN A 70 -8.12 -13.36 7.83
N LYS A 71 -6.81 -13.62 7.68
CA LYS A 71 -6.02 -13.31 6.50
C LYS A 71 -5.49 -14.57 5.79
N LYS A 72 -6.29 -15.63 5.75
CA LYS A 72 -5.94 -16.85 5.03
C LYS A 72 -6.11 -16.69 3.52
N ALA A 73 -5.61 -17.67 2.76
CA ALA A 73 -5.72 -17.72 1.31
C ALA A 73 -7.16 -17.50 0.80
N GLU A 74 -8.13 -18.18 1.42
CA GLU A 74 -9.56 -18.09 1.08
C GLU A 74 -10.06 -16.63 1.13
N SER A 75 -9.73 -15.89 2.21
CA SER A 75 -10.12 -14.48 2.36
C SER A 75 -9.45 -13.60 1.30
N THR A 76 -8.21 -13.90 0.94
CA THR A 76 -7.46 -13.14 -0.08
C THR A 76 -8.01 -13.39 -1.48
N ILE A 77 -8.34 -14.65 -1.80
CA ILE A 77 -8.96 -15.03 -3.08
C ILE A 77 -10.37 -14.45 -3.21
N HIS A 78 -11.18 -14.56 -2.17
CA HIS A 78 -12.51 -13.94 -2.15
C HIS A 78 -12.40 -12.42 -2.38
N PHE A 79 -11.44 -11.77 -1.73
CA PHE A 79 -11.22 -10.34 -1.92
C PHE A 79 -10.77 -9.99 -3.34
N LEU A 80 -9.97 -10.83 -3.99
CA LEU A 80 -9.61 -10.68 -5.40
C LEU A 80 -10.87 -10.69 -6.28
N GLY A 81 -11.77 -11.65 -6.08
CA GLY A 81 -13.06 -11.68 -6.79
C GLY A 81 -13.88 -10.41 -6.60
N GLU A 82 -13.92 -9.86 -5.37
CA GLU A 82 -14.58 -8.57 -5.08
C GLU A 82 -13.96 -7.40 -5.85
N ILE A 83 -12.63 -7.38 -5.99
CA ILE A 83 -11.93 -6.35 -6.78
C ILE A 83 -12.32 -6.44 -8.24
N LEU A 84 -12.28 -7.65 -8.82
CA LEU A 84 -12.60 -7.88 -10.23
C LEU A 84 -14.05 -7.54 -10.55
N ASN A 85 -14.98 -7.77 -9.62
CA ASN A 85 -16.39 -7.41 -9.79
C ASN A 85 -16.65 -5.90 -9.58
N THR A 86 -15.87 -5.22 -8.76
CA THR A 86 -16.12 -3.82 -8.39
C THR A 86 -15.45 -2.84 -9.35
N PHE A 87 -14.28 -3.17 -9.88
CA PHE A 87 -13.57 -2.27 -10.77
C PHE A 87 -14.13 -2.34 -12.19
N PRO A 88 -14.50 -1.19 -12.80
CA PRO A 88 -15.09 -1.17 -14.14
C PRO A 88 -14.05 -1.26 -15.26
N PHE A 89 -12.85 -1.71 -14.96
CA PHE A 89 -11.72 -1.85 -15.88
C PHE A 89 -10.91 -3.10 -15.56
N PRO A 90 -10.21 -3.68 -16.54
CA PRO A 90 -9.40 -4.87 -16.31
C PRO A 90 -8.19 -4.57 -15.39
N VAL A 91 -7.97 -5.43 -14.41
CA VAL A 91 -6.81 -5.36 -13.53
C VAL A 91 -5.63 -6.09 -14.18
N GLN A 92 -4.57 -5.36 -14.52
CA GLN A 92 -3.39 -5.94 -15.19
C GLN A 92 -2.31 -6.38 -14.21
N ARG A 93 -2.21 -5.70 -13.06
CA ARG A 93 -1.17 -5.96 -12.07
C ARG A 93 -1.62 -5.68 -10.66
N ILE A 94 -1.32 -6.62 -9.78
CA ILE A 94 -1.50 -6.46 -8.34
C ILE A 94 -0.13 -6.28 -7.68
N GLN A 95 -0.05 -5.26 -6.84
CA GLN A 95 1.12 -4.95 -6.03
C GLN A 95 0.76 -5.03 -4.55
N THR A 96 1.53 -5.84 -3.80
CA THR A 96 1.34 -6.04 -2.35
C THR A 96 2.65 -5.79 -1.62
N ASP A 97 2.58 -5.73 -0.31
CA ASP A 97 3.77 -5.93 0.51
C ASP A 97 4.15 -7.43 0.59
N TRP A 98 5.09 -7.78 1.48
CA TRP A 98 5.55 -9.16 1.68
C TRP A 98 4.69 -9.93 2.70
N GLY A 99 3.41 -9.64 2.79
CA GLY A 99 2.49 -10.40 3.63
C GLY A 99 2.38 -11.85 3.16
N THR A 100 2.46 -12.80 4.08
CA THR A 100 2.39 -14.25 3.77
C THR A 100 1.08 -14.65 3.12
N GLU A 101 0.01 -13.90 3.36
CA GLU A 101 -1.30 -14.06 2.76
C GLU A 101 -1.32 -13.94 1.23
N PHE A 102 -0.34 -13.22 0.67
CA PHE A 102 -0.21 -12.99 -0.78
C PHE A 102 0.76 -13.97 -1.45
N PHE A 103 1.56 -14.70 -0.68
CA PHE A 103 2.56 -15.63 -1.19
C PHE A 103 2.15 -17.11 -1.14
N ASN A 104 0.85 -17.38 -0.99
CA ASN A 104 0.34 -18.75 -1.10
C ASN A 104 0.10 -19.13 -2.57
N TYR A 105 0.18 -20.45 -2.85
CA TYR A 105 0.02 -20.98 -4.20
C TYR A 105 -1.37 -20.71 -4.78
N ASP A 106 -2.42 -20.84 -3.99
CA ASP A 106 -3.80 -20.69 -4.45
C ASP A 106 -4.07 -19.26 -4.94
N PHE A 107 -3.61 -18.25 -4.20
CA PHE A 107 -3.73 -16.86 -4.62
C PHE A 107 -2.89 -16.56 -5.87
N GLN A 108 -1.67 -17.10 -5.97
CA GLN A 108 -0.82 -16.94 -7.15
C GLN A 108 -1.42 -17.62 -8.38
N TYR A 109 -2.03 -18.79 -8.19
CA TYR A 109 -2.73 -19.51 -9.24
C TYR A 109 -3.93 -18.72 -9.75
N GLU A 110 -4.75 -18.18 -8.85
CA GLU A 110 -5.91 -17.36 -9.20
C GLU A 110 -5.51 -16.10 -9.98
N LEU A 111 -4.42 -15.43 -9.57
CA LEU A 111 -3.87 -14.30 -10.32
C LEU A 111 -3.42 -14.71 -11.72
N HIS A 112 -2.79 -15.87 -11.86
CA HIS A 112 -2.35 -16.39 -13.16
C HIS A 112 -3.54 -16.71 -14.06
N ASP A 113 -4.58 -17.33 -13.54
CA ASP A 113 -5.81 -17.68 -14.28
C ASP A 113 -6.51 -16.43 -14.85
N HIS A 114 -6.50 -15.35 -14.08
CA HIS A 114 -6.99 -14.04 -14.51
C HIS A 114 -5.99 -13.20 -15.31
N PHE A 115 -4.83 -13.74 -15.71
CA PHE A 115 -3.76 -13.04 -16.42
C PHE A 115 -3.23 -11.79 -15.69
N ILE A 116 -3.31 -11.76 -14.37
CA ILE A 116 -2.88 -10.65 -13.52
C ILE A 116 -1.43 -10.85 -13.08
N LYS A 117 -0.58 -9.85 -13.34
CA LYS A 117 0.83 -9.89 -12.91
C LYS A 117 0.95 -9.58 -11.42
N PHE A 118 1.56 -10.48 -10.66
CA PHE A 118 1.90 -10.23 -9.26
C PHE A 118 3.24 -9.50 -9.12
N ARG A 119 3.27 -8.46 -8.30
CA ARG A 119 4.49 -7.68 -8.05
C ARG A 119 4.62 -7.26 -6.59
N PRO A 120 5.36 -8.01 -5.77
CA PRO A 120 5.63 -7.61 -4.40
C PRO A 120 6.53 -6.37 -4.39
N ILE A 121 6.29 -5.46 -3.43
CA ILE A 121 7.12 -4.28 -3.21
C ILE A 121 8.43 -4.71 -2.57
N LYS A 122 9.56 -4.25 -3.12
CA LYS A 122 10.88 -4.55 -2.53
C LYS A 122 10.93 -4.11 -1.06
N PRO A 123 11.46 -4.94 -0.14
CA PRO A 123 11.66 -4.55 1.25
C PRO A 123 12.43 -3.23 1.35
N ARG A 124 12.13 -2.44 2.38
CA ARG A 124 12.76 -1.13 2.66
C ARG A 124 12.53 -0.03 1.61
N THR A 125 11.43 -0.09 0.85
CA THR A 125 11.00 0.98 -0.05
C THR A 125 9.69 1.63 0.41
N PRO A 126 9.65 2.31 1.57
CA PRO A 126 8.43 2.82 2.19
C PRO A 126 7.69 3.88 1.36
N HIS A 127 8.38 4.54 0.44
CA HIS A 127 7.79 5.53 -0.46
C HIS A 127 6.82 4.92 -1.48
N LEU A 128 6.92 3.62 -1.78
CA LEU A 128 5.98 2.91 -2.67
C LEU A 128 4.69 2.53 -1.95
N ASN A 129 4.72 2.39 -0.61
CA ASN A 129 3.54 2.10 0.24
C ASN A 129 2.87 3.36 0.81
N GLY A 130 3.44 4.53 0.58
CA GLY A 130 2.95 5.77 1.18
C GLY A 130 1.50 6.12 0.81
N LYS A 131 1.02 5.65 -0.34
CA LYS A 131 -0.34 5.87 -0.81
C LYS A 131 -1.37 5.05 -0.02
N LEU A 132 -1.07 3.79 0.28
CA LEU A 132 -1.92 2.91 1.08
C LEU A 132 -1.98 3.36 2.54
N LYS A 133 -0.84 3.67 3.15
CA LYS A 133 -0.77 4.08 4.56
C LYS A 133 -1.53 5.37 4.87
N GLY A 134 -1.61 6.31 3.93
CA GLY A 134 -2.41 7.52 4.09
C GLY A 134 -3.92 7.29 4.00
N LEU A 135 -4.36 6.21 3.34
CA LEU A 135 -5.75 5.89 3.05
C LEU A 135 -6.29 4.70 3.85
N SER A 136 -5.40 3.87 4.40
CA SER A 136 -5.72 2.68 5.21
C SER A 136 -6.02 3.02 6.68
N ARG A 137 -6.48 4.25 6.99
CA ARG A 137 -6.96 4.53 8.34
C ARG A 137 -8.12 3.60 8.65
N PRO A 138 -8.13 2.92 9.81
CA PRO A 138 -9.26 2.10 10.21
C PRO A 138 -10.52 2.95 10.16
N ILE A 139 -11.61 2.38 9.64
CA ILE A 139 -12.93 2.99 9.68
C ILE A 139 -13.37 2.97 11.15
N ARG A 140 -12.93 3.97 11.93
CA ARG A 140 -13.24 4.08 13.36
C ARG A 140 -14.57 4.74 13.65
N GLN A 141 -15.31 5.26 12.63
CA GLN A 141 -16.42 6.18 12.90
C GLN A 141 -17.63 6.02 11.98
N SER A 142 -18.05 4.84 11.60
CA SER A 142 -19.32 4.71 10.87
C SER A 142 -20.19 3.53 11.27
N PHE A 143 -19.92 2.87 12.36
CA PHE A 143 -20.89 1.96 12.97
C PHE A 143 -21.34 2.57 14.30
N GLY A 144 -22.31 3.51 14.20
CA GLY A 144 -23.22 3.77 15.27
C GLY A 144 -23.90 2.44 15.62
N ILE A 145 -23.66 1.96 16.82
CA ILE A 145 -24.36 0.84 17.41
C ILE A 145 -25.79 1.35 17.64
N LEU A 146 -26.73 0.79 16.90
CA LEU A 146 -28.12 0.65 17.35
C LEU A 146 -28.24 -0.65 18.10
#